data_c375b09b25fcb18ccd9550c95636b8cb
#
_entry.id   c375b09b25fcb18ccd9550c95636b8cb
#
_cell.length_a   1.000
_cell.length_b   1.000
_cell.length_c   1.000
_cell.angle_alpha   90.00
_cell.angle_beta   90.00
_cell.angle_gamma   90.00
#
_symmetry.space_group_name_H-M   'P 1'
#
loop_
_entity.id
_entity.type
_entity.pdbx_description
1 polymer ?
#
loop_
_entity_poly.entity_id
_entity_poly.type
_entity_poly.pdbx_seq_one_letter_code
_entity_poly.pdbx_strand_id
1 'polypeptide(L)'
;MIQRIQTLYLFLAAVCAVLPLFLPLAVLSCGPEALLGKATLWGFDDPSAAVSYSGNWVNLAAALLLGHSCLASLVTIFLYRNRNAQRRLCVLQLVLLTVACGLSAGYLCSLPDAVSLDRLSPAAFLPVVAIVAVLLALRGIVRDEKLVRSLDRIR
;
A
#
# COMPACT_ATOMS: atom_id res chain seq x y z
N MET A 1 1.46 0.65 -27.79
CA MET A 1 0.59 -0.25 -26.99
C MET A 1 1.09 -0.55 -25.58
N ILE A 2 2.39 -0.57 -25.33
CA ILE A 2 3.00 -0.91 -24.01
C ILE A 2 2.67 0.13 -22.92
N GLN A 3 2.57 1.40 -23.25
CA GLN A 3 2.18 2.47 -22.31
C GLN A 3 0.81 2.24 -21.62
N ARG A 4 -0.15 1.63 -22.32
CA ARG A 4 -1.48 1.34 -21.75
C ARG A 4 -1.40 0.31 -20.61
N ILE A 5 -0.51 -0.67 -20.72
CA ILE A 5 -0.33 -1.72 -19.71
C ILE A 5 0.33 -1.15 -18.45
N GLN A 6 1.30 -0.24 -18.61
CA GLN A 6 1.95 0.44 -17.48
C GLN A 6 0.96 1.30 -16.68
N THR A 7 0.11 2.04 -17.39
CA THR A 7 -0.97 2.84 -16.77
C THR A 7 -1.93 1.95 -15.97
N LEU A 8 -2.26 0.77 -16.49
CA LEU A 8 -3.12 -0.20 -15.80
C LEU A 8 -2.49 -0.68 -14.49
N TYR A 9 -1.20 -1.01 -14.50
CA TYR A 9 -0.48 -1.42 -13.28
C TYR A 9 -0.40 -0.30 -12.24
N LEU A 10 -0.14 0.94 -12.66
CA LEU A 10 -0.12 2.09 -11.75
C LEU A 10 -1.51 2.40 -11.19
N PHE A 11 -2.55 2.26 -11.99
CA PHE A 11 -3.92 2.42 -11.53
C PHE A 11 -4.29 1.34 -10.51
N LEU A 12 -3.95 0.08 -10.79
CA LEU A 12 -4.13 -1.03 -9.84
C LEU A 12 -3.38 -0.76 -8.53
N ALA A 13 -2.14 -0.27 -8.61
CA ALA A 13 -1.35 0.09 -7.42
C ALA A 13 -2.02 1.21 -6.61
N ALA A 14 -2.59 2.23 -7.27
CA ALA A 14 -3.33 3.31 -6.60
C ALA A 14 -4.55 2.78 -5.84
N VAL A 15 -5.34 1.91 -6.48
CA VAL A 15 -6.52 1.29 -5.85
C VAL A 15 -6.11 0.42 -4.66
N CYS A 16 -5.08 -0.44 -4.83
CA CYS A 16 -4.58 -1.30 -3.76
C CYS A 16 -3.93 -0.53 -2.60
N ALA A 17 -3.41 0.68 -2.84
CA ALA A 17 -2.87 1.53 -1.79
C ALA A 17 -3.96 2.27 -1.00
N VAL A 18 -5.09 2.61 -1.63
CA VAL A 18 -6.16 3.38 -1.00
C VAL A 18 -7.15 2.51 -0.23
N LEU A 19 -7.43 1.29 -0.68
CA LEU A 19 -8.43 0.40 -0.07
C LEU A 19 -8.16 0.09 1.41
N PRO A 20 -6.90 -0.15 1.87
CA PRO A 20 -6.62 -0.39 3.30
C PRO A 20 -6.96 0.77 4.22
N LEU A 21 -7.14 2.00 3.69
CA LEU A 21 -7.57 3.16 4.48
C LEU A 21 -9.02 3.04 4.93
N PHE A 22 -9.84 2.29 4.20
CA PHE A 22 -11.29 2.16 4.44
C PHE A 22 -11.68 0.78 4.96
N LEU A 23 -10.83 -0.22 4.77
CA LEU A 23 -11.12 -1.60 5.14
C LEU A 23 -10.36 -2.00 6.42
N PRO A 24 -10.92 -2.89 7.26
CA PRO A 24 -10.21 -3.42 8.39
C PRO A 24 -9.03 -4.29 7.94
N LEU A 25 -7.88 -4.16 8.62
CA LEU A 25 -6.69 -4.96 8.38
C LEU A 25 -6.80 -6.36 8.97
N ALA A 26 -7.43 -6.46 10.14
CA ALA A 26 -7.61 -7.72 10.84
C ALA A 26 -8.91 -7.72 11.64
N VAL A 27 -9.41 -8.92 11.89
CA VAL A 27 -10.46 -9.20 12.86
C VAL A 27 -9.79 -9.87 14.05
N LEU A 28 -10.11 -9.38 15.24
CA LEU A 28 -9.48 -9.76 16.50
C LEU A 28 -10.56 -10.21 17.47
N SER A 29 -10.27 -11.21 18.28
CA SER A 29 -11.15 -11.60 19.38
C SER A 29 -10.66 -10.96 20.68
N CYS A 30 -11.60 -10.34 21.40
CA CYS A 30 -11.34 -9.54 22.57
C CYS A 30 -12.05 -10.13 23.79
N GLY A 31 -11.31 -10.30 24.89
CA GLY A 31 -11.84 -10.70 26.18
C GLY A 31 -12.35 -12.14 26.27
N PRO A 32 -12.91 -12.52 27.44
CA PRO A 32 -13.33 -13.89 27.74
C PRO A 32 -14.57 -14.35 26.94
N GLU A 33 -15.34 -13.42 26.39
CA GLU A 33 -16.53 -13.71 25.58
C GLU A 33 -16.22 -13.79 24.08
N ALA A 34 -14.94 -13.70 23.69
CA ALA A 34 -14.47 -13.75 22.30
C ALA A 34 -15.23 -12.80 21.35
N LEU A 35 -15.55 -11.58 21.83
CA LEU A 35 -16.17 -10.55 21.02
C LEU A 35 -15.25 -10.14 19.89
N LEU A 36 -15.79 -10.01 18.68
CA LEU A 36 -15.01 -9.70 17.49
C LEU A 36 -14.82 -8.18 17.35
N GLY A 37 -13.57 -7.73 17.51
CA GLY A 37 -13.14 -6.36 17.21
C GLY A 37 -12.51 -6.24 15.83
N LYS A 38 -12.39 -5.02 15.33
CA LYS A 38 -11.79 -4.72 14.01
C LYS A 38 -10.58 -3.81 14.17
N ALA A 39 -9.42 -4.25 13.69
CA ALA A 39 -8.24 -3.41 13.58
C ALA A 39 -8.24 -2.67 12.23
N THR A 40 -8.29 -1.36 12.28
CA THR A 40 -8.18 -0.47 11.12
C THR A 40 -6.91 0.38 11.22
N LEU A 41 -6.50 1.06 10.15
CA LEU A 41 -5.41 2.05 10.20
C LEU A 41 -5.76 3.28 11.06
N TRP A 42 -7.02 3.51 11.35
CA TRP A 42 -7.49 4.64 12.16
C TRP A 42 -7.56 4.32 13.66
N GLY A 43 -7.52 3.03 14.01
CA GLY A 43 -7.59 2.56 15.37
C GLY A 43 -8.20 1.17 15.49
N PHE A 44 -8.39 0.77 16.71
CA PHE A 44 -9.02 -0.50 17.06
C PHE A 44 -10.45 -0.25 17.54
N ASP A 45 -11.40 -0.90 16.91
CA ASP A 45 -12.83 -0.85 17.26
C ASP A 45 -13.15 -2.09 18.09
N ASP A 46 -13.25 -1.89 19.41
CA ASP A 46 -13.57 -2.92 20.39
C ASP A 46 -15.05 -2.80 20.79
N PRO A 47 -15.90 -3.79 20.46
CA PRO A 47 -17.32 -3.77 20.81
C PRO A 47 -17.57 -3.88 22.33
N SER A 48 -16.58 -4.36 23.10
CA SER A 48 -16.70 -4.47 24.57
C SER A 48 -16.33 -3.17 25.30
N ALA A 49 -15.77 -2.18 24.58
CA ALA A 49 -15.18 -0.95 25.14
C ALA A 49 -14.13 -1.19 26.26
N ALA A 50 -13.69 -2.43 26.43
CA ALA A 50 -12.74 -2.82 27.48
C ALA A 50 -11.30 -2.39 27.12
N VAL A 51 -10.99 -2.29 25.82
CA VAL A 51 -9.68 -1.88 25.31
C VAL A 51 -9.83 -0.71 24.36
N SER A 52 -9.75 0.51 24.89
CA SER A 52 -9.71 1.72 24.07
C SER A 52 -8.29 1.93 23.53
N TYR A 53 -7.98 1.36 22.37
CA TYR A 53 -6.71 1.60 21.69
C TYR A 53 -6.89 2.74 20.69
N SER A 54 -6.72 3.96 21.17
CA SER A 54 -6.67 5.16 20.31
C SER A 54 -5.48 5.07 19.37
N GLY A 55 -5.72 5.39 18.10
CA GLY A 55 -4.73 5.27 17.02
C GLY A 55 -3.35 5.77 17.39
N ASN A 56 -2.38 4.86 17.34
CA ASN A 56 -0.99 5.17 17.57
C ASN A 56 -0.43 5.99 16.39
N TRP A 57 0.55 6.86 16.63
CA TRP A 57 1.26 7.61 15.59
C TRP A 57 1.75 6.73 14.44
N VAL A 58 2.06 5.46 14.73
CA VAL A 58 2.45 4.44 13.74
C VAL A 58 1.36 4.20 12.69
N ASN A 59 0.09 4.11 13.14
CA ASN A 59 -1.04 3.89 12.23
C ASN A 59 -1.30 5.11 11.35
N LEU A 60 -1.26 6.31 11.96
CA LEU A 60 -1.39 7.55 11.21
C LEU A 60 -0.27 7.68 10.17
N ALA A 61 0.97 7.36 10.54
CA ALA A 61 2.10 7.36 9.61
C ALA A 61 1.88 6.36 8.47
N ALA A 62 1.45 5.13 8.75
CA ALA A 62 1.13 4.12 7.73
C ALA A 62 0.02 4.62 6.78
N ALA A 63 -1.06 5.20 7.32
CA ALA A 63 -2.16 5.75 6.54
C ALA A 63 -1.70 6.89 5.62
N LEU A 64 -0.88 7.82 6.14
CA LEU A 64 -0.31 8.92 5.35
C LEU A 64 0.60 8.41 4.23
N LEU A 65 1.45 7.42 4.50
CA LEU A 65 2.34 6.82 3.49
C LEU A 65 1.54 6.13 2.38
N LEU A 66 0.47 5.40 2.72
CA LEU A 66 -0.42 4.79 1.74
C LEU A 66 -1.14 5.84 0.90
N GLY A 67 -1.64 6.91 1.53
CA GLY A 67 -2.26 8.03 0.82
C GLY A 67 -1.30 8.73 -0.14
N HIS A 68 -0.06 9.02 0.30
CA HIS A 68 0.98 9.57 -0.57
C HIS A 68 1.34 8.63 -1.72
N SER A 69 1.40 7.32 -1.46
CA SER A 69 1.65 6.32 -2.52
C SER A 69 0.53 6.30 -3.56
N CYS A 70 -0.73 6.43 -3.15
CA CYS A 70 -1.85 6.56 -4.08
C CYS A 70 -1.70 7.82 -4.96
N LEU A 71 -1.43 8.98 -4.36
CA LEU A 71 -1.20 10.22 -5.09
C LEU A 71 0.00 10.12 -6.03
N ALA A 72 1.11 9.52 -5.59
CA ALA A 72 2.29 9.29 -6.42
C ALA A 72 1.97 8.41 -7.63
N SER A 73 1.13 7.37 -7.47
CA SER A 73 0.66 6.55 -8.59
C SER A 73 -0.09 7.37 -9.63
N LEU A 74 -1.04 8.20 -9.18
CA LEU A 74 -1.83 9.04 -10.08
C LEU A 74 -0.95 10.06 -10.80
N VAL A 75 -0.07 10.75 -10.07
CA VAL A 75 0.89 11.70 -10.68
C VAL A 75 1.78 11.00 -11.71
N THR A 76 2.25 9.79 -11.41
CA THR A 76 3.08 9.00 -12.33
C THR A 76 2.36 8.67 -13.63
N ILE A 77 1.04 8.40 -13.57
CA ILE A 77 0.20 8.17 -14.77
C ILE A 77 0.20 9.43 -15.66
N PHE A 78 0.04 10.61 -15.07
CA PHE A 78 0.01 11.87 -15.83
C PHE A 78 1.39 12.30 -16.35
N LEU A 79 2.48 11.84 -15.73
CA LEU A 79 3.86 12.15 -16.14
C LEU A 79 4.37 11.28 -17.31
N TYR A 80 3.49 10.74 -18.15
CA TYR A 80 3.84 9.84 -19.26
C TYR A 80 4.87 10.43 -20.23
N ARG A 81 4.99 11.76 -20.31
CA ARG A 81 5.91 12.47 -21.21
C ARG A 81 7.36 12.50 -20.68
N ASN A 82 7.55 12.40 -19.35
CA ASN A 82 8.88 12.46 -18.72
C ASN A 82 9.22 11.12 -18.04
N ARG A 83 9.83 10.21 -18.82
CA ARG A 83 10.17 8.83 -18.38
C ARG A 83 11.14 8.80 -17.19
N ASN A 84 12.09 9.75 -17.11
CA ASN A 84 13.04 9.82 -16.01
C ASN A 84 12.33 10.17 -14.68
N ALA A 85 11.40 11.13 -14.71
CA ALA A 85 10.61 11.48 -13.55
C ALA A 85 9.68 10.33 -13.14
N GLN A 86 9.02 9.67 -14.10
CA GLN A 86 8.17 8.51 -13.88
C GLN A 86 8.92 7.37 -13.17
N ARG A 87 10.14 7.04 -13.63
CA ARG A 87 10.99 6.04 -12.99
C ARG A 87 11.36 6.40 -11.55
N ARG A 88 11.74 7.66 -11.29
CA ARG A 88 12.08 8.14 -9.93
C ARG A 88 10.87 8.05 -8.99
N LEU A 89 9.69 8.45 -9.47
CA LEU A 89 8.45 8.35 -8.71
C LEU A 89 8.07 6.91 -8.40
N CYS A 90 8.22 5.97 -9.34
CA CYS A 90 7.99 4.55 -9.06
C CYS A 90 8.92 4.01 -7.98
N VAL A 91 10.21 4.38 -7.99
CA VAL A 91 11.16 3.97 -6.95
C VAL A 91 10.78 4.57 -5.59
N LEU A 92 10.46 5.86 -5.54
CA LEU A 92 9.98 6.52 -4.32
C LEU A 92 8.73 5.80 -3.78
N GLN A 93 7.78 5.49 -4.65
CA GLN A 93 6.54 4.79 -4.29
C GLN A 93 6.80 3.40 -3.72
N LEU A 94 7.77 2.64 -4.26
CA LEU A 94 8.18 1.35 -3.70
C LEU A 94 8.68 1.49 -2.27
N VAL A 95 9.50 2.50 -2.00
CA VAL A 95 9.99 2.79 -0.64
C VAL A 95 8.84 3.12 0.29
N LEU A 96 7.94 4.02 -0.11
CA LEU A 96 6.77 4.41 0.69
C LEU A 96 5.87 3.21 1.03
N LEU A 97 5.57 2.36 0.03
CA LEU A 97 4.74 1.16 0.22
C LEU A 97 5.42 0.14 1.13
N THR A 98 6.74 -0.07 0.98
CA THR A 98 7.47 -1.03 1.82
C THR A 98 7.49 -0.58 3.28
N VAL A 99 7.73 0.72 3.53
CA VAL A 99 7.69 1.29 4.87
C VAL A 99 6.28 1.20 5.44
N ALA A 100 5.24 1.53 4.66
CA ALA A 100 3.85 1.43 5.09
C ALA A 100 3.46 -0.01 5.46
N CYS A 101 3.89 -1.02 4.67
CA CYS A 101 3.70 -2.43 5.01
C CYS A 101 4.37 -2.80 6.34
N GLY A 102 5.61 -2.36 6.55
CA GLY A 102 6.35 -2.62 7.79
C GLY A 102 5.66 -2.01 9.01
N LEU A 103 5.19 -0.77 8.90
CA LEU A 103 4.46 -0.09 9.96
C LEU A 103 3.11 -0.76 10.25
N SER A 104 2.36 -1.17 9.22
CA SER A 104 1.08 -1.88 9.39
C SER A 104 1.27 -3.24 10.05
N ALA A 105 2.32 -3.99 9.68
CA ALA A 105 2.66 -5.25 10.31
C ALA A 105 3.10 -5.04 11.77
N GLY A 106 3.95 -4.04 12.04
CA GLY A 106 4.38 -3.68 13.39
C GLY A 106 3.22 -3.30 14.29
N TYR A 107 2.21 -2.60 13.75
CA TYR A 107 0.98 -2.30 14.48
C TYR A 107 0.23 -3.58 14.90
N LEU A 108 0.03 -4.51 13.98
CA LEU A 108 -0.66 -5.77 14.29
C LEU A 108 0.12 -6.61 15.32
N CYS A 109 1.46 -6.55 15.31
CA CYS A 109 2.29 -7.23 16.29
C CYS A 109 2.35 -6.52 17.66
N SER A 110 2.01 -5.23 17.72
CA SER A 110 2.05 -4.43 18.97
C SER A 110 0.71 -4.40 19.72
N LEU A 111 -0.28 -5.17 19.25
CA LEU A 111 -1.58 -5.28 19.94
C LEU A 111 -1.41 -5.93 21.32
N PRO A 112 -2.21 -5.52 22.33
CA PRO A 112 -2.13 -6.08 23.69
C PRO A 112 -2.35 -7.59 23.71
N ASP A 113 -1.71 -8.28 24.70
CA ASP A 113 -1.86 -9.74 24.89
C ASP A 113 -3.31 -10.20 25.18
N ALA A 114 -4.16 -9.27 25.61
CA ALA A 114 -5.59 -9.52 25.82
C ALA A 114 -6.40 -9.70 24.52
N VAL A 115 -5.77 -9.45 23.38
CA VAL A 115 -6.39 -9.49 22.05
C VAL A 115 -5.70 -10.56 21.21
N SER A 116 -6.45 -11.57 20.79
CA SER A 116 -5.92 -12.62 19.91
C SER A 116 -6.33 -12.37 18.45
N LEU A 117 -5.39 -12.59 17.55
CA LEU A 117 -5.63 -12.50 16.12
C LEU A 117 -6.51 -13.67 15.67
N ASP A 118 -7.76 -13.40 15.33
CA ASP A 118 -8.67 -14.42 14.80
C ASP A 118 -8.47 -14.60 13.30
N ARG A 119 -8.49 -13.50 12.53
CA ARG A 119 -8.37 -13.54 11.08
C ARG A 119 -7.71 -12.29 10.51
N LEU A 120 -6.73 -12.47 9.62
CA LEU A 120 -6.24 -11.41 8.76
C LEU A 120 -7.25 -11.10 7.65
N SER A 121 -7.59 -9.84 7.49
CA SER A 121 -8.44 -9.40 6.39
C SER A 121 -7.64 -9.39 5.07
N PRO A 122 -8.26 -9.67 3.92
CA PRO A 122 -7.63 -9.48 2.60
C PRO A 122 -7.04 -8.07 2.39
N ALA A 123 -7.59 -7.08 3.07
CA ALA A 123 -7.09 -5.70 3.01
C ALA A 123 -5.65 -5.56 3.52
N ALA A 124 -5.20 -6.41 4.45
CA ALA A 124 -3.82 -6.40 4.93
C ALA A 124 -2.79 -6.77 3.84
N PHE A 125 -3.20 -7.53 2.82
CA PHE A 125 -2.33 -7.94 1.72
C PHE A 125 -2.33 -6.97 0.53
N LEU A 126 -3.27 -6.04 0.46
CA LEU A 126 -3.39 -5.08 -0.64
C LEU A 126 -2.13 -4.24 -0.87
N PRO A 127 -1.43 -3.71 0.17
CA PRO A 127 -0.20 -2.96 -0.05
C PRO A 127 0.91 -3.81 -0.67
N VAL A 128 0.95 -5.12 -0.39
CA VAL A 128 1.91 -6.05 -1.02
C VAL A 128 1.57 -6.21 -2.51
N VAL A 129 0.29 -6.35 -2.85
CA VAL A 129 -0.17 -6.38 -4.25
C VAL A 129 0.19 -5.07 -4.97
N ALA A 130 0.05 -3.92 -4.29
CA ALA A 130 0.46 -2.62 -4.83
C ALA A 130 1.97 -2.58 -5.14
N ILE A 131 2.82 -3.11 -4.25
CA ILE A 131 4.28 -3.21 -4.49
C ILE A 131 4.56 -4.01 -5.77
N VAL A 132 3.93 -5.18 -5.93
CA VAL A 132 4.10 -6.02 -7.13
C VAL A 132 3.65 -5.26 -8.39
N ALA A 133 2.51 -4.56 -8.33
CA ALA A 133 2.00 -3.79 -9.45
C ALA A 133 2.96 -2.65 -9.85
N VAL A 134 3.53 -1.91 -8.88
CA VAL A 134 4.53 -0.86 -9.14
C VAL A 134 5.81 -1.45 -9.72
N LEU A 135 6.27 -2.61 -9.24
CA LEU A 135 7.45 -3.30 -9.80
C LEU A 135 7.23 -3.69 -11.27
N LEU A 136 6.03 -4.18 -11.61
CA LEU A 136 5.69 -4.51 -13.00
C LEU A 136 5.64 -3.25 -13.88
N ALA A 137 5.07 -2.17 -13.38
CA ALA A 137 5.08 -0.87 -14.06
C ALA A 137 6.50 -0.37 -14.29
N LEU A 138 7.36 -0.40 -13.26
CA LEU A 138 8.76 0.02 -13.34
C LEU A 138 9.55 -0.80 -14.37
N ARG A 139 9.37 -2.13 -14.38
CA ARG A 139 9.99 -3.01 -15.39
C ARG A 139 9.58 -2.63 -16.81
N GLY A 140 8.29 -2.30 -17.00
CA GLY A 140 7.76 -1.83 -18.28
C GLY A 140 8.45 -0.53 -18.72
N ILE A 141 8.52 0.48 -17.83
CA ILE A 141 9.15 1.77 -18.10
C ILE A 141 10.63 1.61 -18.51
N VAL A 142 11.38 0.81 -17.76
CA VAL A 142 12.81 0.55 -18.04
C VAL A 142 13.00 -0.19 -19.37
N ARG A 143 12.14 -1.14 -19.70
CA ARG A 143 12.18 -1.86 -20.98
C ARG A 143 11.94 -0.90 -22.16
N ASP A 144 10.95 -0.02 -22.04
CA ASP A 144 10.64 0.96 -23.08
C ASP A 144 11.78 1.96 -23.28
N GLU A 145 12.43 2.40 -22.21
CA GLU A 145 13.60 3.28 -22.29
C GLU A 145 14.75 2.62 -23.06
N LYS A 146 15.02 1.34 -22.80
CA LYS A 146 16.06 0.59 -23.51
C LYS A 146 15.75 0.46 -25.00
N LEU A 147 14.49 0.22 -25.37
CA LEU A 147 14.08 0.11 -26.77
C LEU A 147 14.29 1.43 -27.53
N VAL A 148 13.91 2.56 -26.94
CA VAL A 148 14.10 3.88 -27.55
C VAL A 148 15.59 4.18 -27.74
N ARG A 149 16.42 3.94 -26.72
CA ARG A 149 17.88 4.16 -26.83
C ARG A 149 18.55 3.28 -27.88
N SER A 150 18.03 2.06 -28.11
CA SER A 150 18.58 1.19 -29.17
C SER A 150 18.26 1.71 -30.57
N LEU A 151 17.09 2.32 -30.76
CA LEU A 151 16.70 2.93 -32.04
C LEU A 151 17.48 4.21 -32.32
N ASP A 152 17.79 5.03 -31.32
CA ASP A 152 18.59 6.25 -31.47
C ASP A 152 20.05 5.97 -31.85
N ARG A 153 20.60 4.76 -31.58
CA ARG A 153 21.96 4.36 -31.97
C ARG A 153 22.08 3.93 -33.43
N ILE A 154 20.99 3.65 -34.11
CA ILE A 154 20.97 3.18 -35.50
C ILE A 154 20.87 4.37 -36.47
N ARG A 155 20.64 5.57 -35.97
CA ARG A 155 20.52 6.79 -36.72
C ARG A 155 21.78 7.65 -36.63
#